data_e77b73a439cceaf0f6f0d8d13e95ea99
#
_entry.id   e77b73a439cceaf0f6f0d8d13e95ea99
#
_cell.length_a   1.000
_cell.length_b   1.000
_cell.length_c   1.000
_cell.angle_alpha   90.00
_cell.angle_beta   90.00
_cell.angle_gamma   90.00
#
_symmetry.space_group_name_H-M   'P 1'
#
loop_
_entity.id
_entity.type
_entity.pdbx_description
1 polymer ?
#
loop_
_entity_poly.entity_id
_entity_poly.type
_entity_poly.pdbx_seq_one_letter_code
_entity_poly.pdbx_strand_id
1 'polypeptide(L)' 'MKCPQCRKNMMWTGDHDSDEDGQQGLMVSWQCVNEDCEIRAVDVHWVI' A
#
# COMPACT_ATOMS: atom_id res chain seq x y z
N MET A 1 -7.45 2.38 -3.68
CA MET A 1 -6.42 3.44 -3.56
C MET A 1 -5.92 3.82 -4.92
N LYS A 2 -5.66 5.10 -5.14
CA LYS A 2 -5.06 5.56 -6.40
C LYS A 2 -3.56 5.75 -6.23
N CYS A 3 -2.81 5.40 -7.26
CA CYS A 3 -1.36 5.59 -7.25
C CYS A 3 -1.04 7.10 -7.15
N PRO A 4 -0.17 7.50 -6.22
CA PRO A 4 0.15 8.92 -6.05
C PRO A 4 0.92 9.53 -7.22
N GLN A 5 1.51 8.71 -8.06
CA GLN A 5 2.29 9.19 -9.19
C GLN A 5 1.50 9.21 -10.49
N CYS A 6 0.89 8.09 -10.88
CA CYS A 6 0.18 8.00 -12.16
C CYS A 6 -1.34 8.18 -12.03
N ARG A 7 -1.86 8.17 -10.81
CA ARG A 7 -3.28 8.38 -10.48
C ARG A 7 -4.22 7.31 -11.00
N LYS A 8 -3.68 6.18 -11.44
CA LYS A 8 -4.50 5.03 -11.80
C LYS A 8 -4.84 4.21 -10.56
N ASN A 9 -5.92 3.46 -10.64
CA ASN A 9 -6.33 2.61 -9.51
C ASN A 9 -5.29 1.55 -9.25
N MET A 10 -4.90 1.40 -7.99
CA MET A 10 -4.00 0.35 -7.55
C MET A 10 -4.79 -0.88 -7.16
N MET A 11 -4.15 -2.03 -7.30
CA MET A 11 -4.75 -3.30 -6.91
C MET A 11 -4.34 -3.66 -5.49
N TRP A 12 -5.33 -4.01 -4.65
CA TRP A 12 -5.07 -4.51 -3.32
C TRP A 12 -4.44 -5.90 -3.40
N THR A 13 -3.29 -6.09 -2.74
CA THR A 13 -2.56 -7.35 -2.80
C THR A 13 -2.60 -8.14 -1.51
N GLY A 14 -3.00 -7.51 -0.42
CA GLY A 14 -3.13 -8.21 0.84
C GLY A 14 -2.93 -7.29 2.03
N ASP A 15 -3.16 -7.84 3.21
CA ASP A 15 -2.92 -7.15 4.46
C ASP A 15 -2.40 -8.15 5.50
N HIS A 16 -1.76 -7.63 6.53
CA HIS A 16 -1.28 -8.44 7.63
C HIS A 16 -1.12 -7.56 8.86
N ASP A 17 -1.17 -8.20 10.03
CA ASP A 17 -0.95 -7.52 11.30
C ASP A 17 0.49 -7.01 11.34
N SER A 18 0.66 -5.78 11.75
CA SER A 18 1.97 -5.17 11.85
C SER A 18 2.11 -4.40 13.16
N ASP A 19 3.27 -4.53 13.79
CA ASP A 19 3.60 -3.81 15.01
C ASP A 19 4.86 -3.00 14.72
N GLU A 20 4.69 -1.70 14.62
CA GLU A 20 5.78 -0.80 14.25
C GLU A 20 5.89 0.30 15.31
N ASP A 21 7.10 0.49 15.84
CA ASP A 21 7.39 1.46 16.91
C ASP A 21 6.47 1.32 18.12
N GLY A 22 6.11 0.07 18.45
CA GLY A 22 5.25 -0.22 19.59
C GLY A 22 3.77 0.04 19.34
N GLN A 23 3.39 0.38 18.12
CA GLN A 23 2.00 0.62 17.74
C GLN A 23 1.47 -0.53 16.92
N GLN A 24 0.45 -1.19 17.43
CA GLN A 24 -0.22 -2.25 16.72
C GLN A 24 -1.09 -1.65 15.61
N GLY A 25 -1.08 -2.30 14.47
CA GLY A 25 -1.87 -1.84 13.35
C GLY A 25 -1.99 -2.89 12.27
N LEU A 26 -2.46 -2.46 11.11
CA LEU A 26 -2.65 -3.30 9.95
C LEU A 26 -1.83 -2.73 8.80
N MET A 27 -0.98 -3.56 8.21
CA MET A 27 -0.22 -3.18 7.03
C MET A 27 -0.97 -3.64 5.80
N VAL A 28 -1.39 -2.70 4.97
CA VAL A 28 -2.14 -2.98 3.75
C VAL A 28 -1.23 -2.69 2.55
N SER A 29 -1.17 -3.64 1.64
CA SER A 29 -0.29 -3.55 0.48
C SER A 29 -1.11 -3.33 -0.79
N TRP A 30 -0.64 -2.41 -1.63
CA TRP A 30 -1.25 -2.07 -2.91
C TRP A 30 -0.20 -2.14 -3.99
N GLN A 31 -0.59 -2.60 -5.17
CA GLN A 31 0.32 -2.70 -6.30
C GLN A 31 -0.17 -1.85 -7.46
N CYS A 32 0.74 -1.07 -8.05
CA CYS A 32 0.41 -0.29 -9.23
C CYS A 32 0.42 -1.20 -10.47
N VAL A 33 -0.65 -1.10 -11.27
CA VAL A 33 -0.79 -1.93 -12.47
C VAL A 33 -0.26 -1.24 -13.73
N ASN A 34 0.19 0.01 -13.61
CA ASN A 34 0.71 0.77 -14.74
C ASN A 34 2.18 0.46 -14.94
N GLU A 35 2.53 -0.15 -16.07
CA GLU A 35 3.90 -0.53 -16.36
C GLU A 35 4.82 0.68 -16.55
N ASP A 36 4.28 1.82 -16.92
CA ASP A 36 5.05 3.04 -17.11
C ASP A 36 5.25 3.83 -15.83
N CYS A 37 4.69 3.38 -14.72
CA CYS A 37 4.80 4.05 -13.44
C CYS A 37 6.04 3.56 -12.70
N GLU A 38 6.80 4.48 -12.11
CA GLU A 38 7.98 4.12 -11.31
C GLU A 38 7.61 3.47 -9.98
N ILE A 39 6.41 3.78 -9.46
CA ILE A 39 5.94 3.18 -8.23
C ILE A 39 5.39 1.80 -8.54
N ARG A 40 5.98 0.77 -7.91
CA ARG A 40 5.54 -0.61 -8.09
C ARG A 40 4.54 -1.02 -7.03
N ALA A 41 4.78 -0.64 -5.79
CA ALA A 41 3.95 -1.02 -4.67
C ALA A 41 3.98 0.04 -3.59
N VAL A 42 2.91 0.12 -2.83
CA VAL A 42 2.79 1.03 -1.69
C VAL A 42 2.21 0.26 -0.52
N ASP A 43 2.86 0.37 0.62
CA ASP A 43 2.38 -0.20 1.87
C ASP A 43 1.86 0.92 2.76
N VAL A 44 0.67 0.73 3.32
CA VAL A 44 0.03 1.71 4.20
C VAL A 44 -0.16 1.07 5.56
N HIS A 45 0.34 1.71 6.60
CA HIS A 45 0.20 1.24 7.98
C HIS A 45 -0.97 1.97 8.64
N TRP A 46 -2.01 1.21 8.99
CA TRP A 46 -3.17 1.72 9.70
C TRP A 46 -3.01 1.40 11.18
N VAL A 47 -2.92 2.45 12.00
CA VAL A 47 -2.82 2.29 13.46
C VAL A 47 -4.22 2.03 14.02
N ILE A 48 -4.33 0.98 14.82
CA ILE A 48 -5.59 0.63 15.47
C ILE A 48 -5.83 1.52 16.71
#